data_6a9b783c1c4fbc0816b3536ed2d31e40
#
_entry.id   6a9b783c1c4fbc0816b3536ed2d31e40
#
_cell.length_a   1.000
_cell.length_b   1.000
_cell.length_c   1.000
_cell.angle_alpha   90.00
_cell.angle_beta   90.00
_cell.angle_gamma   90.00
#
_symmetry.space_group_name_H-M   'P 1'
#
loop_
_entity.id
_entity.type
_entity.pdbx_description
1 polymer ?
#
loop_
_entity_poly.entity_id
_entity_poly.type
_entity_poly.pdbx_seq_one_letter_code
_entity_poly.pdbx_strand_id
1 'polypeptide(L)'
;EAYIGVLIDDLITKGVDEPYRMFTSRAEYRILLRQDNADFRLTPLSHAIGLADDFRYDYTMRKYDAVASIENFFNGYSIRPEDVNDYLSSKLTAVIPSRRRLSELVSRPQVSASEIFKYVPRGTFERYTVSDSVFVPDLSGRDKSVTMNKVLNISSLELSSGVSEQNAVGVLTERYRESLFDIADIHIKYKGYIERERQVADKIRRLENLTIPDNFDFDRVESLSIECRQKLKRYAPKTIAQASRISGV
;
A
#
# COMPACT_ATOMS: atom_id res chain seq x y z
N GLU A 1 4.14 12.40 5.87
CA GLU A 1 3.81 11.36 4.89
C GLU A 1 4.99 10.42 4.56
N ALA A 2 6.06 10.49 5.33
CA ALA A 2 7.22 9.61 5.24
C ALA A 2 7.82 9.37 6.63
N TYR A 3 8.61 8.31 6.80
CA TYR A 3 9.26 8.00 8.08
C TYR A 3 10.13 9.11 8.63
N ILE A 4 10.73 9.93 7.77
CA ILE A 4 11.49 11.11 8.21
C ILE A 4 10.61 12.10 8.99
N GLY A 5 9.34 12.22 8.63
CA GLY A 5 8.38 13.04 9.37
C GLY A 5 8.10 12.49 10.78
N VAL A 6 7.96 11.17 10.91
CA VAL A 6 7.81 10.50 12.21
C VAL A 6 9.05 10.70 13.08
N LEU A 7 10.25 10.57 12.48
CA LEU A 7 11.52 10.85 13.15
C LEU A 7 11.59 12.27 13.71
N ILE A 8 11.25 13.25 12.86
CA ILE A 8 11.29 14.68 13.26
C ILE A 8 10.28 14.94 14.37
N ASP A 9 9.06 14.42 14.26
CA ASP A 9 8.01 14.59 15.27
C ASP A 9 8.42 14.00 16.63
N ASP A 10 9.02 12.81 16.64
CA ASP A 10 9.56 12.19 17.85
C ASP A 10 10.65 13.07 18.52
N LEU A 11 11.58 13.58 17.70
CA LEU A 11 12.68 14.41 18.20
C LEU A 11 12.21 15.73 18.82
N ILE A 12 11.23 16.38 18.21
CA ILE A 12 10.76 17.71 18.66
C ILE A 12 9.70 17.63 19.77
N THR A 13 8.93 16.53 19.83
CA THR A 13 7.84 16.37 20.82
C THR A 13 8.28 15.64 22.08
N LYS A 14 9.05 14.57 21.94
CA LYS A 14 9.45 13.73 23.09
C LYS A 14 10.82 14.11 23.63
N GLY A 15 11.67 14.75 22.80
CA GLY A 15 13.08 14.95 23.10
C GLY A 15 13.84 13.60 23.14
N VAL A 16 15.15 13.67 23.30
CA VAL A 16 15.99 12.48 23.45
C VAL A 16 17.11 12.75 24.45
N ASP A 17 17.18 11.88 25.45
CA ASP A 17 18.27 11.87 26.44
C ASP A 17 19.43 10.96 25.97
N GLU A 18 19.18 10.09 24.98
CA GLU A 18 20.12 9.12 24.40
C GLU A 18 20.13 9.25 22.86
N PRO A 19 21.17 8.72 22.15
CA PRO A 19 21.18 8.68 20.70
C PRO A 19 19.90 8.07 20.15
N TYR A 20 19.16 8.84 19.34
CA TYR A 20 17.86 8.42 18.83
C TYR A 20 17.99 7.22 17.90
N ARG A 21 17.18 6.20 18.16
CA ARG A 21 17.00 5.05 17.29
C ARG A 21 15.52 4.79 17.07
N MET A 22 15.10 4.83 15.80
CA MET A 22 13.73 4.44 15.44
C MET A 22 13.60 2.92 15.50
N PHE A 23 12.85 2.43 16.48
CA PHE A 23 12.46 1.03 16.55
C PHE A 23 11.18 0.82 15.76
N THR A 24 11.05 -0.35 15.11
CA THR A 24 9.84 -0.73 14.37
C THR A 24 8.57 -0.74 15.25
N SER A 25 8.72 -1.00 16.55
CA SER A 25 7.64 -0.93 17.54
C SER A 25 7.14 0.50 17.82
N ARG A 26 7.98 1.51 17.57
CA ARG A 26 7.66 2.93 17.73
C ARG A 26 7.32 3.61 16.41
N ALA A 27 7.47 2.92 15.29
CA ALA A 27 7.14 3.47 13.98
C ALA A 27 5.61 3.52 13.84
N GLU A 28 5.04 4.69 14.12
CA GLU A 28 3.63 4.98 13.86
C GLU A 28 3.33 4.86 12.36
N TYR A 29 2.12 4.42 12.03
CA TYR A 29 1.65 4.30 10.63
C TYR A 29 2.47 3.37 9.74
N ARG A 30 3.21 2.40 10.29
CA ARG A 30 4.09 1.50 9.51
C ARG A 30 3.37 0.74 8.39
N ILE A 31 2.07 0.45 8.56
CA ILE A 31 1.25 -0.22 7.55
C ILE A 31 0.88 0.74 6.41
N LEU A 32 0.77 2.03 6.69
CA LEU A 32 0.51 3.07 5.69
C LEU A 32 1.78 3.56 5.01
N LEU A 33 2.91 3.60 5.74
CA LEU A 33 4.20 4.14 5.28
C LEU A 33 5.15 3.01 4.82
N ARG A 34 4.67 2.12 3.95
CA ARG A 34 5.48 1.02 3.42
C ARG A 34 6.40 1.50 2.30
N GLN A 35 7.48 0.74 2.08
CA GLN A 35 8.41 0.99 0.98
C GLN A 35 7.73 0.74 -0.38
N ASP A 36 6.91 -0.32 -0.48
CA ASP A 36 6.24 -0.74 -1.71
C ASP A 36 5.22 0.28 -2.23
N ASN A 37 4.67 1.16 -1.37
CA ASN A 37 3.71 2.19 -1.75
C ASN A 37 4.28 3.61 -1.72
N ALA A 38 5.60 3.76 -1.56
CA ALA A 38 6.23 5.07 -1.44
C ALA A 38 6.09 5.91 -2.72
N ASP A 39 6.16 5.29 -3.88
CA ASP A 39 5.96 5.94 -5.17
C ASP A 39 4.54 6.53 -5.28
N PHE A 40 3.50 5.78 -4.92
CA PHE A 40 2.12 6.26 -4.93
C PHE A 40 1.90 7.47 -4.02
N ARG A 41 2.47 7.45 -2.82
CA ARG A 41 2.29 8.53 -1.84
C ARG A 41 3.09 9.78 -2.16
N LEU A 42 4.29 9.61 -2.69
CA LEU A 42 5.27 10.70 -2.81
C LEU A 42 5.37 11.27 -4.22
N THR A 43 5.13 10.48 -5.28
CA THR A 43 5.24 10.98 -6.65
C THR A 43 4.28 12.13 -6.96
N PRO A 44 2.98 12.09 -6.56
CA PRO A 44 2.08 13.23 -6.78
C PRO A 44 2.55 14.52 -6.10
N LEU A 45 3.06 14.41 -4.87
CA LEU A 45 3.60 15.56 -4.14
C LEU A 45 4.89 16.09 -4.79
N SER A 46 5.76 15.17 -5.18
CA SER A 46 7.01 15.49 -5.86
C SER A 46 6.78 16.17 -7.22
N HIS A 47 5.78 15.73 -7.97
CA HIS A 47 5.35 16.34 -9.22
C HIS A 47 4.78 17.75 -8.99
N ALA A 48 3.92 17.92 -7.99
CA ALA A 48 3.28 19.20 -7.67
C ALA A 48 4.30 20.30 -7.30
N ILE A 49 5.48 19.93 -6.77
CA ILE A 49 6.60 20.87 -6.46
C ILE A 49 7.71 20.88 -7.53
N GLY A 50 7.49 20.24 -8.67
CA GLY A 50 8.41 20.26 -9.82
C GLY A 50 9.65 19.38 -9.69
N LEU A 51 9.70 18.42 -8.72
CA LEU A 51 10.82 17.49 -8.56
C LEU A 51 10.67 16.22 -9.41
N ALA A 52 9.45 15.73 -9.61
CA ALA A 52 9.18 14.63 -10.52
C ALA A 52 8.62 15.18 -11.84
N ASP A 53 9.09 14.63 -12.95
CA ASP A 53 8.60 14.94 -14.28
C ASP A 53 7.23 14.31 -14.58
N ASP A 54 6.59 14.74 -15.67
CA ASP A 54 5.30 14.23 -16.11
C ASP A 54 5.33 12.73 -16.41
N PHE A 55 6.46 12.25 -16.99
CA PHE A 55 6.64 10.84 -17.32
C PHE A 55 6.56 9.96 -16.06
N ARG A 56 7.29 10.35 -15.01
CA ARG A 56 7.30 9.61 -13.73
C ARG A 56 5.95 9.65 -13.05
N TYR A 57 5.27 10.79 -13.11
CA TYR A 57 3.92 10.94 -12.58
C TYR A 57 2.93 10.02 -13.31
N ASP A 58 2.86 10.10 -14.64
CA ASP A 58 1.97 9.29 -15.46
C ASP A 58 2.25 7.79 -15.30
N TYR A 59 3.52 7.39 -15.27
CA TYR A 59 3.91 6.01 -15.02
C TYR A 59 3.36 5.51 -13.69
N THR A 60 3.53 6.30 -12.63
CA THR A 60 3.05 5.92 -11.30
C THR A 60 1.54 5.82 -11.27
N MET A 61 0.81 6.78 -11.84
CA MET A 61 -0.66 6.74 -11.86
C MET A 61 -1.17 5.53 -12.62
N ARG A 62 -0.68 5.26 -13.82
CA ARG A 62 -1.07 4.10 -14.62
C ARG A 62 -0.75 2.76 -13.93
N LYS A 63 0.37 2.67 -13.21
CA LYS A 63 0.71 1.50 -12.40
C LYS A 63 -0.39 1.21 -11.38
N TYR A 64 -0.88 2.22 -10.67
CA TYR A 64 -1.90 2.03 -9.64
C TYR A 64 -3.32 1.87 -10.19
N ASP A 65 -3.62 2.43 -11.35
CA ASP A 65 -4.85 2.12 -12.10
C ASP A 65 -4.88 0.64 -12.51
N ALA A 66 -3.73 0.10 -12.93
CA ALA A 66 -3.58 -1.31 -13.22
C ALA A 66 -3.78 -2.20 -11.98
N VAL A 67 -3.20 -1.82 -10.84
CA VAL A 67 -3.43 -2.51 -9.56
C VAL A 67 -4.90 -2.47 -9.17
N ALA A 68 -5.55 -1.32 -9.26
CA ALA A 68 -6.98 -1.17 -8.97
C ALA A 68 -7.85 -2.06 -9.87
N SER A 69 -7.50 -2.19 -11.15
CA SER A 69 -8.18 -3.09 -12.09
C SER A 69 -8.05 -4.55 -11.68
N ILE A 70 -6.86 -4.98 -11.23
CA ILE A 70 -6.63 -6.32 -10.68
C ILE A 70 -7.48 -6.54 -9.43
N GLU A 71 -7.47 -5.60 -8.48
CA GLU A 71 -8.27 -5.70 -7.25
C GLU A 71 -9.77 -5.80 -7.54
N ASN A 72 -10.28 -4.97 -8.46
CA ASN A 72 -11.68 -4.98 -8.86
C ASN A 72 -12.05 -6.33 -9.48
N PHE A 73 -11.19 -6.87 -10.33
CA PHE A 73 -11.38 -8.20 -10.89
C PHE A 73 -11.44 -9.28 -9.81
N PHE A 74 -10.48 -9.27 -8.87
CA PHE A 74 -10.44 -10.25 -7.78
C PHE A 74 -11.65 -10.16 -6.85
N ASN A 75 -12.20 -8.97 -6.66
CA ASN A 75 -13.41 -8.74 -5.87
C ASN A 75 -14.70 -9.13 -6.61
N GLY A 76 -14.71 -9.04 -7.93
CA GLY A 76 -15.88 -9.32 -8.77
C GLY A 76 -15.96 -10.76 -9.26
N TYR A 77 -14.83 -11.40 -9.55
CA TYR A 77 -14.79 -12.73 -10.15
C TYR A 77 -14.83 -13.84 -9.11
N SER A 78 -15.70 -14.84 -9.35
CA SER A 78 -15.80 -16.05 -8.52
C SER A 78 -15.34 -17.27 -9.29
N ILE A 79 -14.29 -17.93 -8.79
CA ILE A 79 -13.70 -19.14 -9.36
C ILE A 79 -14.46 -20.39 -8.90
N ARG A 80 -14.47 -21.42 -9.73
CA ARG A 80 -15.14 -22.69 -9.43
C ARG A 80 -14.20 -23.63 -8.68
N PRO A 81 -14.76 -24.55 -7.86
CA PRO A 81 -13.96 -25.54 -7.12
C PRO A 81 -13.08 -26.40 -8.02
N GLU A 82 -13.62 -26.86 -9.17
CA GLU A 82 -12.91 -27.70 -10.11
C GLU A 82 -11.67 -27.03 -10.74
N ASP A 83 -11.67 -25.70 -10.82
CA ASP A 83 -10.56 -24.95 -11.44
C ASP A 83 -9.41 -24.69 -10.45
N VAL A 84 -9.66 -24.73 -9.12
CA VAL A 84 -8.70 -24.19 -8.13
C VAL A 84 -8.38 -25.13 -6.96
N ASN A 85 -9.18 -26.18 -6.72
CA ASN A 85 -9.00 -27.03 -5.53
C ASN A 85 -7.67 -27.80 -5.53
N ASP A 86 -7.16 -28.22 -6.70
CA ASP A 86 -5.85 -28.87 -6.81
C ASP A 86 -4.73 -27.93 -6.37
N TYR A 87 -4.80 -26.66 -6.79
CA TYR A 87 -3.88 -25.62 -6.34
C TYR A 87 -3.98 -25.38 -4.82
N LEU A 88 -5.19 -25.22 -4.29
CA LEU A 88 -5.40 -25.01 -2.85
C LEU A 88 -4.85 -26.17 -2.03
N SER A 89 -5.06 -27.41 -2.48
CA SER A 89 -4.50 -28.61 -1.85
C SER A 89 -2.98 -28.61 -1.88
N SER A 90 -2.36 -28.23 -3.00
CA SER A 90 -0.90 -28.12 -3.11
C SER A 90 -0.29 -27.08 -2.15
N LYS A 91 -1.08 -26.04 -1.79
CA LYS A 91 -0.69 -25.00 -0.83
C LYS A 91 -1.08 -25.34 0.61
N LEU A 92 -1.53 -26.55 0.89
CA LEU A 92 -1.96 -27.02 2.21
C LEU A 92 -3.02 -26.10 2.83
N THR A 93 -3.92 -25.57 2.02
CA THR A 93 -5.03 -24.73 2.47
C THR A 93 -6.39 -25.42 2.18
N ALA A 94 -7.43 -25.01 2.88
CA ALA A 94 -8.73 -25.63 2.76
C ALA A 94 -9.31 -25.46 1.34
N VAL A 95 -9.77 -26.57 0.75
CA VAL A 95 -10.51 -26.58 -0.52
C VAL A 95 -11.85 -25.88 -0.38
N ILE A 96 -12.41 -25.41 -1.50
CA ILE A 96 -13.70 -24.75 -1.51
C ILE A 96 -14.80 -25.70 -2.00
N PRO A 97 -15.96 -25.77 -1.32
CA PRO A 97 -17.08 -26.61 -1.74
C PRO A 97 -17.97 -25.96 -2.81
N SER A 98 -17.89 -24.65 -2.98
CA SER A 98 -18.69 -23.86 -3.90
C SER A 98 -17.87 -22.69 -4.45
N ARG A 99 -18.40 -22.00 -5.48
CA ARG A 99 -17.75 -20.81 -6.04
C ARG A 99 -17.43 -19.78 -4.98
N ARG A 100 -16.20 -19.25 -5.01
CA ARG A 100 -15.71 -18.21 -4.11
C ARG A 100 -15.02 -17.10 -4.88
N ARG A 101 -15.11 -15.87 -4.36
CA ARG A 101 -14.39 -14.73 -4.94
C ARG A 101 -12.90 -14.95 -4.81
N LEU A 102 -12.15 -14.53 -5.83
CA LEU A 102 -10.69 -14.63 -5.79
C LEU A 102 -10.11 -13.86 -4.59
N SER A 103 -10.65 -12.70 -4.27
CA SER A 103 -10.19 -11.91 -3.11
C SER A 103 -10.34 -12.65 -1.77
N GLU A 104 -11.36 -13.48 -1.60
CA GLU A 104 -11.52 -14.32 -0.41
C GLU A 104 -10.43 -15.40 -0.31
N LEU A 105 -10.02 -15.94 -1.46
CA LEU A 105 -8.96 -16.94 -1.51
C LEU A 105 -7.58 -16.32 -1.30
N VAL A 106 -7.30 -15.19 -1.94
CA VAL A 106 -6.06 -14.45 -1.79
C VAL A 106 -5.88 -13.89 -0.36
N SER A 107 -6.95 -13.65 0.37
CA SER A 107 -6.87 -13.28 1.80
C SER A 107 -6.19 -14.35 2.67
N ARG A 108 -6.07 -15.61 2.18
CA ARG A 108 -5.35 -16.68 2.88
C ARG A 108 -3.84 -16.49 2.72
N PRO A 109 -3.04 -16.62 3.80
CA PRO A 109 -1.58 -16.38 3.73
C PRO A 109 -0.84 -17.22 2.70
N GLN A 110 -1.30 -18.46 2.45
CA GLN A 110 -0.64 -19.43 1.57
C GLN A 110 -0.94 -19.19 0.08
N VAL A 111 -1.94 -18.37 -0.24
CA VAL A 111 -2.40 -18.13 -1.60
C VAL A 111 -1.83 -16.82 -2.12
N SER A 112 -1.14 -16.86 -3.26
CA SER A 112 -0.63 -15.68 -3.95
C SER A 112 -1.60 -15.25 -5.06
N ALA A 113 -1.77 -13.94 -5.23
CA ALA A 113 -2.59 -13.37 -6.30
C ALA A 113 -2.06 -13.73 -7.69
N SER A 114 -0.74 -13.69 -7.90
CA SER A 114 -0.12 -14.04 -9.19
C SER A 114 -0.27 -15.51 -9.55
N GLU A 115 -0.19 -16.40 -8.55
CA GLU A 115 -0.32 -17.84 -8.77
C GLU A 115 -1.77 -18.24 -9.06
N ILE A 116 -2.73 -17.79 -8.23
CA ILE A 116 -4.15 -18.16 -8.43
C ILE A 116 -4.70 -17.59 -9.73
N PHE A 117 -4.17 -16.48 -10.22
CA PHE A 117 -4.58 -15.89 -11.49
C PHE A 117 -4.32 -16.82 -12.68
N LYS A 118 -3.33 -17.73 -12.60
CA LYS A 118 -3.03 -18.73 -13.65
C LYS A 118 -4.18 -19.73 -13.88
N TYR A 119 -5.04 -19.90 -12.90
CA TYR A 119 -6.21 -20.78 -12.95
C TYR A 119 -7.50 -20.09 -13.42
N VAL A 120 -7.42 -18.79 -13.70
CA VAL A 120 -8.52 -18.04 -14.30
C VAL A 120 -8.58 -18.36 -15.80
N PRO A 121 -9.75 -18.72 -16.35
CA PRO A 121 -9.87 -18.98 -17.81
C PRO A 121 -9.44 -17.76 -18.62
N ARG A 122 -8.69 -18.03 -19.70
CA ARG A 122 -8.22 -16.98 -20.62
C ARG A 122 -9.39 -16.13 -21.15
N GLY A 123 -9.17 -14.84 -21.33
CA GLY A 123 -10.18 -13.90 -21.81
C GLY A 123 -11.22 -13.47 -20.76
N THR A 124 -11.13 -14.02 -19.52
CA THR A 124 -12.08 -13.62 -18.48
C THR A 124 -11.74 -12.24 -17.92
N PHE A 125 -10.47 -11.93 -17.74
CA PHE A 125 -10.01 -10.64 -17.23
C PHE A 125 -10.36 -9.48 -18.17
N GLU A 126 -10.26 -9.71 -19.50
CA GLU A 126 -10.57 -8.70 -20.53
C GLU A 126 -12.03 -8.22 -20.48
N ARG A 127 -12.94 -9.05 -19.97
CA ARG A 127 -14.36 -8.67 -19.82
C ARG A 127 -14.62 -7.76 -18.64
N TYR A 128 -13.69 -7.71 -17.69
CA TYR A 128 -13.79 -6.90 -16.46
C TYR A 128 -13.00 -5.61 -16.54
N THR A 129 -12.00 -5.54 -17.41
CA THR A 129 -11.21 -4.33 -17.61
C THR A 129 -11.70 -3.60 -18.85
N VAL A 130 -12.33 -2.47 -18.64
CA VAL A 130 -12.61 -1.54 -19.72
C VAL A 130 -11.28 -0.92 -20.13
N SER A 131 -10.80 -1.33 -21.33
CA SER A 131 -9.82 -0.62 -22.15
C SER A 131 -8.90 0.35 -21.43
N ASP A 132 -7.71 -0.10 -20.99
CA ASP A 132 -6.66 0.88 -20.78
C ASP A 132 -5.30 0.28 -21.16
N SER A 133 -4.62 1.01 -22.04
CA SER A 133 -3.25 0.73 -22.40
C SER A 133 -2.35 0.93 -21.20
N VAL A 134 -1.84 -0.17 -20.65
CA VAL A 134 -0.78 -0.09 -19.64
C VAL A 134 0.52 0.25 -20.34
N PHE A 135 1.09 1.36 -19.95
CA PHE A 135 2.40 1.79 -20.38
C PHE A 135 3.47 0.91 -19.71
N VAL A 136 4.17 0.11 -20.49
CA VAL A 136 5.42 -0.51 -20.06
C VAL A 136 6.53 0.43 -20.51
N PRO A 137 7.31 1.02 -19.58
CA PRO A 137 8.38 1.92 -19.97
C PRO A 137 9.41 1.17 -20.81
N ASP A 138 9.60 1.60 -22.03
CA ASP A 138 10.73 1.21 -22.81
C ASP A 138 11.95 2.01 -22.31
N LEU A 139 12.93 1.32 -21.76
CA LEU A 139 14.20 1.93 -21.33
C LEU A 139 14.95 2.61 -22.50
N SER A 140 14.52 2.41 -23.73
CA SER A 140 15.05 3.06 -24.95
C SER A 140 14.41 4.43 -25.24
N GLY A 141 13.46 4.90 -24.41
CA GLY A 141 12.81 6.21 -24.57
C GLY A 141 11.83 6.32 -25.73
N ARG A 142 11.35 5.20 -26.28
CA ARG A 142 10.31 5.18 -27.32
C ARG A 142 9.03 4.61 -26.74
N ASP A 143 7.98 5.44 -26.74
CA ASP A 143 6.63 5.08 -26.31
C ASP A 143 6.09 3.85 -27.09
N LYS A 144 6.12 2.69 -26.49
CA LYS A 144 5.33 1.55 -26.93
C LYS A 144 4.22 1.31 -25.92
N SER A 145 3.03 1.77 -26.24
CA SER A 145 1.82 1.43 -25.48
C SER A 145 1.54 -0.08 -25.65
N VAL A 146 1.67 -0.82 -24.56
CA VAL A 146 1.26 -2.22 -24.49
C VAL A 146 -0.07 -2.27 -23.75
N THR A 147 -1.07 -2.94 -24.30
CA THR A 147 -2.36 -3.08 -23.60
C THR A 147 -2.20 -3.94 -22.35
N MET A 148 -2.91 -3.60 -21.27
CA MET A 148 -2.93 -4.33 -20.00
C MET A 148 -3.10 -5.84 -20.22
N ASN A 149 -3.97 -6.22 -21.15
CA ASN A 149 -4.24 -7.59 -21.51
C ASN A 149 -3.00 -8.31 -22.04
N LYS A 150 -2.14 -7.60 -22.79
CA LYS A 150 -0.88 -8.19 -23.31
C LYS A 150 0.13 -8.39 -22.18
N VAL A 151 0.20 -7.47 -21.21
CA VAL A 151 1.08 -7.62 -20.03
C VAL A 151 0.63 -8.79 -19.15
N LEU A 152 -0.67 -8.98 -18.95
CA LEU A 152 -1.20 -10.02 -18.09
C LEU A 152 -1.27 -11.41 -18.77
N ASN A 153 -1.34 -11.46 -20.10
CA ASN A 153 -1.45 -12.70 -20.89
C ASN A 153 -0.13 -13.21 -21.48
N ILE A 154 1.00 -12.54 -21.22
CA ILE A 154 2.32 -13.10 -21.60
C ILE A 154 2.57 -14.34 -20.74
N SER A 155 2.15 -15.47 -21.27
CA SER A 155 2.42 -16.76 -20.68
C SER A 155 3.88 -17.15 -20.93
N SER A 156 4.46 -17.88 -19.99
CA SER A 156 5.79 -18.44 -19.88
C SER A 156 6.29 -19.30 -21.06
N LEU A 157 5.67 -19.25 -22.24
CA LEU A 157 5.92 -20.18 -23.34
C LEU A 157 6.91 -19.68 -24.41
N GLU A 158 7.41 -18.44 -24.34
CA GLU A 158 8.35 -17.92 -25.34
C GLU A 158 9.78 -17.67 -24.84
N LEU A 159 10.14 -18.22 -23.68
CA LEU A 159 11.44 -18.00 -23.03
C LEU A 159 12.55 -19.00 -23.43
N SER A 160 12.36 -19.78 -24.49
CA SER A 160 13.34 -20.81 -24.90
C SER A 160 13.94 -20.54 -26.26
N SER A 161 14.66 -19.45 -26.46
CA SER A 161 15.80 -19.39 -27.42
C SER A 161 16.40 -17.99 -27.56
N GLY A 162 17.63 -17.83 -27.14
CA GLY A 162 18.55 -16.78 -27.58
C GLY A 162 18.48 -15.45 -26.80
N VAL A 163 19.61 -15.04 -26.22
CA VAL A 163 19.81 -13.75 -25.57
C VAL A 163 19.83 -12.65 -26.63
N SER A 164 18.69 -11.99 -26.85
CA SER A 164 18.55 -10.81 -27.70
C SER A 164 17.86 -9.68 -26.91
N GLU A 165 17.89 -8.45 -27.41
CA GLU A 165 17.20 -7.29 -26.80
C GLU A 165 15.72 -7.56 -26.52
N GLN A 166 15.08 -8.45 -27.30
CA GLN A 166 13.70 -8.90 -27.07
C GLN A 166 13.54 -9.68 -25.74
N ASN A 167 14.57 -10.36 -25.27
CA ASN A 167 14.54 -11.07 -24.00
C ASN A 167 14.61 -10.12 -22.80
N ALA A 168 15.33 -9.01 -22.89
CA ALA A 168 15.39 -8.00 -21.84
C ALA A 168 14.01 -7.34 -21.64
N VAL A 169 13.29 -7.03 -22.72
CA VAL A 169 11.93 -6.49 -22.67
C VAL A 169 10.96 -7.51 -22.07
N GLY A 170 11.06 -8.78 -22.41
CA GLY A 170 10.24 -9.85 -21.83
C GLY A 170 10.44 -10.00 -20.33
N VAL A 171 11.68 -9.98 -19.85
CA VAL A 171 12.00 -10.07 -18.42
C VAL A 171 11.50 -8.84 -17.64
N LEU A 172 11.64 -7.65 -18.20
CA LEU A 172 11.15 -6.41 -17.58
C LEU A 172 9.62 -6.40 -17.50
N THR A 173 8.93 -6.87 -18.54
CA THR A 173 7.47 -7.00 -18.56
C THR A 173 6.98 -7.99 -17.52
N GLU A 174 7.66 -9.11 -17.34
CA GLU A 174 7.30 -10.12 -16.33
C GLU A 174 7.53 -9.58 -14.91
N ARG A 175 8.66 -8.94 -14.64
CA ARG A 175 8.92 -8.28 -13.34
C ARG A 175 7.91 -7.19 -13.03
N TYR A 176 7.53 -6.40 -14.02
CA TYR A 176 6.52 -5.38 -13.87
C TYR A 176 5.16 -6.01 -13.52
N ARG A 177 4.76 -7.04 -14.26
CA ARG A 177 3.56 -7.81 -13.98
C ARG A 177 3.55 -8.39 -12.56
N GLU A 178 4.63 -9.05 -12.14
CA GLU A 178 4.78 -9.57 -10.78
C GLU A 178 4.59 -8.47 -9.75
N SER A 179 5.21 -7.30 -9.96
CA SER A 179 5.07 -6.17 -9.05
C SER A 179 3.63 -5.66 -8.90
N LEU A 180 2.81 -5.71 -9.97
CA LEU A 180 1.39 -5.34 -9.90
C LEU A 180 0.59 -6.32 -9.05
N PHE A 181 0.84 -7.62 -9.24
CA PHE A 181 0.18 -8.66 -8.44
C PHE A 181 0.63 -8.63 -6.99
N ASP A 182 1.89 -8.36 -6.70
CA ASP A 182 2.42 -8.25 -5.34
C ASP A 182 1.74 -7.09 -4.59
N ILE A 183 1.58 -5.93 -5.24
CA ILE A 183 0.88 -4.79 -4.65
C ILE A 183 -0.59 -5.14 -4.41
N ALA A 184 -1.27 -5.74 -5.38
CA ALA A 184 -2.66 -6.16 -5.23
C ALA A 184 -2.82 -7.22 -4.11
N ASP A 185 -1.89 -8.17 -4.00
CA ASP A 185 -1.84 -9.19 -2.94
C ASP A 185 -1.74 -8.54 -1.56
N ILE A 186 -0.83 -7.59 -1.40
CA ILE A 186 -0.67 -6.83 -0.16
C ILE A 186 -1.96 -6.05 0.16
N HIS A 187 -2.55 -5.36 -0.81
CA HIS A 187 -3.77 -4.59 -0.59
C HIS A 187 -4.94 -5.48 -0.16
N ILE A 188 -5.12 -6.64 -0.79
CA ILE A 188 -6.20 -7.59 -0.46
C ILE A 188 -5.98 -8.17 0.94
N LYS A 189 -4.78 -8.69 1.24
CA LYS A 189 -4.44 -9.33 2.52
C LYS A 189 -4.48 -8.36 3.70
N TYR A 190 -3.99 -7.15 3.50
CA TYR A 190 -3.87 -6.16 4.57
C TYR A 190 -5.01 -5.12 4.59
N LYS A 191 -6.02 -5.27 3.74
CA LYS A 191 -7.14 -4.32 3.63
C LYS A 191 -7.71 -3.88 4.98
N GLY A 192 -8.05 -4.84 5.83
CA GLY A 192 -8.66 -4.54 7.14
C GLY A 192 -7.70 -3.82 8.10
N TYR A 193 -6.40 -4.10 8.01
CA TYR A 193 -5.38 -3.41 8.82
C TYR A 193 -5.13 -2.00 8.30
N ILE A 194 -5.02 -1.82 6.98
CA ILE A 194 -4.85 -0.51 6.33
C ILE A 194 -6.04 0.39 6.68
N GLU A 195 -7.25 -0.12 6.64
CA GLU A 195 -8.47 0.62 6.96
C GLU A 195 -8.50 1.09 8.41
N ARG A 196 -8.18 0.21 9.37
CA ARG A 196 -8.09 0.57 10.79
C ARG A 196 -7.03 1.64 11.04
N GLU A 197 -5.86 1.51 10.43
CA GLU A 197 -4.77 2.47 10.63
C GLU A 197 -5.08 3.82 10.00
N ARG A 198 -5.80 3.85 8.86
CA ARG A 198 -6.35 5.09 8.29
C ARG A 198 -7.32 5.79 9.25
N GLN A 199 -8.24 5.04 9.85
CA GLN A 199 -9.19 5.60 10.83
C GLN A 199 -8.47 6.20 12.04
N VAL A 200 -7.41 5.54 12.52
CA VAL A 200 -6.57 6.08 13.61
C VAL A 200 -5.86 7.35 13.16
N ALA A 201 -5.25 7.34 11.96
CA ALA A 201 -4.58 8.51 11.39
C ALA A 201 -5.54 9.70 11.21
N ASP A 202 -6.74 9.45 10.70
CA ASP A 202 -7.77 10.49 10.52
C ASP A 202 -8.26 11.04 11.86
N LYS A 203 -8.37 10.20 12.89
CA LYS A 203 -8.69 10.65 14.23
C LYS A 203 -7.61 11.58 14.78
N ILE A 204 -6.34 11.22 14.66
CA ILE A 204 -5.23 12.05 15.11
C ILE A 204 -5.18 13.36 14.33
N ARG A 205 -5.37 13.33 13.01
CA ARG A 205 -5.44 14.56 12.18
C ARG A 205 -6.57 15.50 12.65
N ARG A 206 -7.72 14.97 13.05
CA ARG A 206 -8.80 15.79 13.64
C ARG A 206 -8.37 16.42 14.96
N LEU A 207 -7.65 15.68 15.81
CA LEU A 207 -7.14 16.19 17.09
C LEU A 207 -6.02 17.23 16.89
N GLU A 208 -5.27 17.19 15.79
CA GLU A 208 -4.29 18.22 15.43
C GLU A 208 -4.93 19.57 15.12
N ASN A 209 -6.16 19.58 14.62
CA ASN A 209 -6.91 20.81 14.36
C ASN A 209 -7.57 21.40 15.62
N LEU A 210 -7.56 20.68 16.74
CA LEU A 210 -8.08 21.17 18.01
C LEU A 210 -6.97 21.86 18.81
N THR A 211 -6.95 23.17 18.74
CA THR A 211 -5.95 23.99 19.43
C THR A 211 -6.28 24.15 20.92
N ILE A 212 -5.27 24.14 21.75
CA ILE A 212 -5.35 24.47 23.19
C ILE A 212 -4.92 25.93 23.30
N PRO A 213 -5.75 26.81 23.91
CA PRO A 213 -5.37 28.21 24.16
C PRO A 213 -4.10 28.33 25.01
N ASP A 214 -3.23 29.29 24.68
CA ASP A 214 -1.94 29.47 25.39
C ASP A 214 -2.07 29.71 26.90
N ASN A 215 -3.23 30.24 27.33
CA ASN A 215 -3.54 30.50 28.74
C ASN A 215 -4.48 29.44 29.35
N PHE A 216 -4.55 28.24 28.78
CA PHE A 216 -5.43 27.20 29.30
C PHE A 216 -4.95 26.68 30.65
N ASP A 217 -5.86 26.73 31.63
CA ASP A 217 -5.58 26.25 32.98
C ASP A 217 -5.86 24.75 33.11
N PHE A 218 -4.81 23.95 33.08
CA PHE A 218 -4.89 22.49 33.20
C PHE A 218 -5.31 22.03 34.61
N ASP A 219 -5.20 22.88 35.67
CA ASP A 219 -5.62 22.50 37.00
C ASP A 219 -7.15 22.40 37.13
N ARG A 220 -7.87 23.09 36.29
CA ARG A 220 -9.34 23.06 36.27
C ARG A 220 -9.90 21.73 35.71
N VAL A 221 -9.06 20.91 35.09
CA VAL A 221 -9.49 19.61 34.52
C VAL A 221 -9.32 18.53 35.59
N GLU A 222 -10.33 18.38 36.43
CA GLU A 222 -10.31 17.47 37.59
C GLU A 222 -10.16 16.00 37.21
N SER A 223 -10.59 15.60 35.97
CA SER A 223 -10.48 14.25 35.44
C SER A 223 -9.04 13.83 35.14
N LEU A 224 -8.08 14.73 35.07
CA LEU A 224 -6.69 14.46 34.83
C LEU A 224 -5.94 14.19 36.13
N SER A 225 -5.03 13.20 36.12
CA SER A 225 -4.12 12.96 37.26
C SER A 225 -3.23 14.16 37.53
N ILE A 226 -2.70 14.28 38.74
CA ILE A 226 -1.77 15.34 39.11
C ILE A 226 -0.53 15.33 38.22
N GLU A 227 0.00 14.13 37.94
CA GLU A 227 1.16 13.94 37.06
C GLU A 227 0.86 14.40 35.62
N CYS A 228 -0.30 14.06 35.09
CA CYS A 228 -0.74 14.47 33.76
C CYS A 228 -0.80 16.01 33.67
N ARG A 229 -1.43 16.67 34.65
CA ARG A 229 -1.51 18.15 34.72
C ARG A 229 -0.15 18.82 34.78
N GLN A 230 0.79 18.26 35.56
CA GLN A 230 2.16 18.76 35.65
C GLN A 230 2.91 18.63 34.34
N LYS A 231 2.78 17.48 33.64
CA LYS A 231 3.37 17.27 32.33
C LYS A 231 2.80 18.23 31.29
N LEU A 232 1.47 18.37 31.23
CA LEU A 232 0.82 19.31 30.31
C LEU A 232 1.28 20.76 30.52
N LYS A 233 1.46 21.20 31.79
CA LYS A 233 2.02 22.50 32.08
C LYS A 233 3.47 22.64 31.64
N ARG A 234 4.29 21.59 31.83
CA ARG A 234 5.71 21.61 31.48
C ARG A 234 5.91 21.66 29.96
N TYR A 235 5.15 20.85 29.22
CA TYR A 235 5.31 20.74 27.77
C TYR A 235 4.49 21.74 26.98
N ALA A 236 3.50 22.38 27.60
CA ALA A 236 2.61 23.37 27.00
C ALA A 236 2.15 23.02 25.56
N PRO A 237 1.49 21.88 25.36
CA PRO A 237 1.10 21.43 24.01
C PRO A 237 0.09 22.42 23.41
N LYS A 238 0.26 22.73 22.13
CA LYS A 238 -0.61 23.67 21.40
C LYS A 238 -1.87 23.01 20.83
N THR A 239 -1.87 21.67 20.72
CA THR A 239 -3.01 20.92 20.19
C THR A 239 -3.32 19.70 21.06
N ILE A 240 -4.55 19.20 20.96
CA ILE A 240 -4.94 17.97 21.66
C ILE A 240 -4.12 16.77 21.19
N ALA A 241 -3.75 16.72 19.90
CA ALA A 241 -2.88 15.67 19.39
C ALA A 241 -1.47 15.72 20.03
N GLN A 242 -0.89 16.90 20.20
CA GLN A 242 0.38 17.04 20.92
C GLN A 242 0.26 16.59 22.38
N ALA A 243 -0.83 16.96 23.05
CA ALA A 243 -1.08 16.52 24.42
C ALA A 243 -1.15 14.99 24.52
N SER A 244 -1.85 14.32 23.61
CA SER A 244 -2.00 12.85 23.62
C SER A 244 -0.70 12.08 23.36
N ARG A 245 0.34 12.72 22.79
CA ARG A 245 1.66 12.12 22.53
C ARG A 245 2.61 12.21 23.73
N ILE A 246 2.25 12.99 24.74
CA ILE A 246 3.06 13.09 25.97
C ILE A 246 2.88 11.82 26.79
N SER A 247 3.98 11.15 27.10
CA SER A 247 3.95 9.90 27.86
C SER A 247 3.28 10.08 29.24
N GLY A 248 2.20 9.33 29.48
CA GLY A 248 1.43 9.39 30.73
C GLY A 248 0.35 10.49 30.79
N VAL A 249 -0.02 11.03 29.63
CA VAL A 249 -1.18 11.90 29.43
C VAL A 249 -2.30 11.14 28.71
#